data_3633c4334df1559e7ec83faccb76eb29
#
_entry.id   3633c4334df1559e7ec83faccb76eb29
#
_cell.length_a   1.000
_cell.length_b   1.000
_cell.length_c   1.000
_cell.angle_alpha   90.00
_cell.angle_beta   90.00
_cell.angle_gamma   90.00
#
_symmetry.space_group_name_H-M   'P 1'
#
loop_
_entity.id
_entity.type
_entity.pdbx_description
1 polymer ?
#
loop_
_entity_poly.entity_id
_entity_poly.type
_entity_poly.pdbx_seq_one_letter_code
_entity_poly.pdbx_strand_id
1 'polypeptide(L)'
;MKNKHIIAIVGFLIGVYALVPILIGVSGRTDFYYTLTSVALLSIASAGVWLTFYIGRINIGQGAYALAGGYVSAILMTQYGMSFWATLPLAGLFCVVLAILIGLPILRLRGVYFAMVTLVLTEVMRLAALAVPITQGAKGITSIPLPGELSVFGITVIPDFSTLANPKIGFYWMAVTMMVIAYAVLWRIVNSRLGHLCRSLQQNEELASSIGVNTA
;
A
#
# COMPACT_ATOMS: atom_id res chain seq x y z
N MET A 1 -27.73 -15.56 -3.89
CA MET A 1 -26.95 -14.66 -3.02
C MET A 1 -25.75 -14.02 -3.75
N LYS A 2 -25.09 -14.74 -4.67
CA LYS A 2 -23.86 -14.28 -5.39
C LYS A 2 -24.07 -12.97 -6.19
N ASN A 3 -25.22 -12.79 -6.83
CA ASN A 3 -25.49 -11.60 -7.64
C ASN A 3 -25.66 -10.30 -6.82
N LYS A 4 -26.17 -10.36 -5.60
CA LYS A 4 -26.33 -9.18 -4.74
C LYS A 4 -24.96 -8.58 -4.33
N HIS A 5 -23.97 -9.42 -4.06
CA HIS A 5 -22.62 -8.96 -3.74
C HIS A 5 -21.92 -8.32 -4.95
N ILE A 6 -22.13 -8.88 -6.15
CA ILE A 6 -21.57 -8.30 -7.39
C ILE A 6 -22.18 -6.93 -7.66
N ILE A 7 -23.50 -6.78 -7.54
CA ILE A 7 -24.20 -5.51 -7.73
C ILE A 7 -23.69 -4.47 -6.70
N ALA A 8 -23.52 -4.87 -5.44
CA ALA A 8 -22.99 -3.98 -4.40
C ALA A 8 -21.56 -3.50 -4.69
N ILE A 9 -20.68 -4.40 -5.15
CA ILE A 9 -19.29 -4.07 -5.51
C ILE A 9 -19.27 -3.12 -6.73
N VAL A 10 -20.04 -3.43 -7.77
CA VAL A 10 -20.13 -2.58 -8.97
C VAL A 10 -20.71 -1.21 -8.61
N GLY A 11 -21.76 -1.15 -7.81
CA GLY A 11 -22.34 0.12 -7.35
C GLY A 11 -21.35 0.93 -6.51
N PHE A 12 -20.57 0.30 -5.65
CA PHE A 12 -19.51 0.95 -4.88
C PHE A 12 -18.42 1.52 -5.79
N LEU A 13 -17.95 0.74 -6.78
CA LEU A 13 -16.94 1.18 -7.74
C LEU A 13 -17.43 2.38 -8.56
N ILE A 14 -18.65 2.31 -9.09
CA ILE A 14 -19.25 3.43 -9.84
C ILE A 14 -19.35 4.66 -8.92
N GLY A 15 -19.78 4.49 -7.67
CA GLY A 15 -19.86 5.57 -6.70
C GLY A 15 -18.51 6.26 -6.49
N VAL A 16 -17.48 5.48 -6.25
CA VAL A 16 -16.15 6.02 -5.95
C VAL A 16 -15.47 6.62 -7.20
N TYR A 17 -15.59 6.00 -8.36
CA TYR A 17 -14.92 6.49 -9.59
C TYR A 17 -15.65 7.62 -10.31
N ALA A 18 -16.97 7.67 -10.25
CA ALA A 18 -17.77 8.63 -11.01
C ALA A 18 -18.50 9.63 -10.09
N LEU A 19 -19.25 9.14 -9.11
CA LEU A 19 -20.15 10.01 -8.32
C LEU A 19 -19.37 10.95 -7.39
N VAL A 20 -18.30 10.47 -6.76
CA VAL A 20 -17.45 11.29 -5.88
C VAL A 20 -16.78 12.44 -6.65
N PRO A 21 -16.07 12.22 -7.79
CA PRO A 21 -15.50 13.33 -8.56
C PRO A 21 -16.54 14.33 -9.07
N ILE A 22 -17.72 13.85 -9.50
CA ILE A 22 -18.81 14.72 -9.94
C ILE A 22 -19.29 15.62 -8.80
N LEU A 23 -19.54 15.07 -7.62
CA LEU A 23 -19.98 15.83 -6.44
C LEU A 23 -18.95 16.88 -6.00
N ILE A 24 -17.66 16.53 -6.03
CA ILE A 24 -16.58 17.46 -5.71
C ILE A 24 -16.47 18.54 -6.77
N GLY A 25 -16.59 18.19 -8.04
CA GLY A 25 -16.58 19.14 -9.16
C GLY A 25 -17.70 20.18 -9.04
N VAL A 26 -18.90 19.73 -8.71
CA VAL A 26 -20.07 20.62 -8.51
C VAL A 26 -19.90 21.53 -7.28
N SER A 27 -19.29 21.00 -6.19
CA SER A 27 -19.08 21.78 -4.97
C SER A 27 -17.90 22.75 -5.04
N GLY A 28 -17.04 22.67 -6.06
CA GLY A 28 -15.85 23.50 -6.25
C GLY A 28 -14.73 23.30 -5.19
N ARG A 29 -14.91 22.36 -4.27
CA ARG A 29 -14.00 22.14 -3.14
C ARG A 29 -12.95 21.07 -3.47
N THR A 30 -11.96 21.43 -4.26
CA THR A 30 -10.91 20.52 -4.74
C THR A 30 -10.02 19.93 -3.62
N ASP A 31 -10.07 20.47 -2.40
CA ASP A 31 -9.28 19.98 -1.26
C ASP A 31 -9.75 18.59 -0.79
N PHE A 32 -11.00 18.23 -1.05
CA PHE A 32 -11.50 16.89 -0.75
C PHE A 32 -10.75 15.78 -1.50
N TYR A 33 -10.21 16.04 -2.69
CA TYR A 33 -9.41 15.05 -3.41
C TYR A 33 -8.18 14.64 -2.61
N TYR A 34 -7.50 15.59 -1.96
CA TYR A 34 -6.35 15.30 -1.11
C TYR A 34 -6.75 14.41 0.10
N THR A 35 -7.85 14.77 0.77
CA THR A 35 -8.36 14.00 1.91
C THR A 35 -8.73 12.58 1.50
N LEU A 36 -9.45 12.41 0.40
CA LEU A 36 -9.87 11.10 -0.09
C LEU A 36 -8.68 10.24 -0.59
N THR A 37 -7.68 10.87 -1.22
CA THR A 37 -6.42 10.20 -1.57
C THR A 37 -5.73 9.65 -0.31
N SER A 38 -5.63 10.47 0.74
CA SER A 38 -5.04 10.06 2.01
C SER A 38 -5.84 8.92 2.67
N VAL A 39 -7.17 8.99 2.64
CA VAL A 39 -8.05 7.93 3.15
C VAL A 39 -7.83 6.63 2.37
N ALA A 40 -7.72 6.67 1.04
CA ALA A 40 -7.47 5.49 0.22
C ALA A 40 -6.10 4.84 0.57
N LEU A 41 -5.04 5.65 0.72
CA LEU A 41 -3.71 5.16 1.09
C LEU A 41 -3.68 4.57 2.51
N LEU A 42 -4.31 5.23 3.49
CA LEU A 42 -4.43 4.71 4.86
C LEU A 42 -5.26 3.43 4.91
N SER A 43 -6.27 3.30 4.04
CA SER A 43 -7.07 2.09 3.90
C SER A 43 -6.23 0.90 3.43
N ILE A 44 -5.29 1.11 2.48
CA ILE A 44 -4.34 0.08 2.05
C ILE A 44 -3.43 -0.35 3.22
N ALA A 45 -2.90 0.61 3.97
CA ALA A 45 -2.06 0.32 5.13
C ALA A 45 -2.83 -0.47 6.21
N SER A 46 -4.08 -0.06 6.50
CA SER A 46 -4.95 -0.76 7.45
C SER A 46 -5.28 -2.19 7.00
N ALA A 47 -5.48 -2.40 5.70
CA ALA A 47 -5.70 -3.72 5.13
C ALA A 47 -4.46 -4.64 5.31
N GLY A 48 -3.25 -4.08 5.22
CA GLY A 48 -2.00 -4.79 5.53
C GLY A 48 -1.91 -5.22 7.00
N VAL A 49 -2.28 -4.33 7.94
CA VAL A 49 -2.36 -4.68 9.37
C VAL A 49 -3.41 -5.76 9.61
N TRP A 50 -4.58 -5.64 8.98
CA TRP A 50 -5.64 -6.63 9.09
C TRP A 50 -5.19 -8.02 8.60
N LEU A 51 -4.45 -8.09 7.49
CA LEU A 51 -3.93 -9.37 6.96
C LEU A 51 -3.00 -10.06 7.97
N THR A 52 -2.12 -9.30 8.61
CA THR A 52 -1.20 -9.87 9.62
C THR A 52 -1.95 -10.29 10.89
N PHE A 53 -2.99 -9.54 11.28
CA PHE A 53 -3.89 -9.93 12.36
C PHE A 53 -4.66 -11.21 12.04
N TYR A 54 -5.05 -11.38 10.76
CA TYR A 54 -5.71 -12.60 10.28
C TYR A 54 -4.85 -13.86 10.41
N ILE A 55 -3.53 -13.72 10.50
CA ILE A 55 -2.55 -14.80 10.75
C ILE A 55 -2.27 -14.96 12.26
N GLY A 56 -2.87 -14.12 13.12
CA GLY A 56 -2.67 -14.14 14.56
C GLY A 56 -1.48 -13.29 15.05
N ARG A 57 -0.96 -12.39 14.21
CA ARG A 57 0.16 -11.50 14.55
C ARG A 57 -0.22 -10.05 14.32
N ILE A 58 0.09 -9.18 15.28
CA ILE A 58 -0.17 -7.74 15.20
C ILE A 58 1.08 -7.06 14.67
N ASN A 59 1.09 -6.69 13.38
CA ASN A 59 2.19 -5.95 12.76
C ASN A 59 1.86 -4.45 12.70
N ILE A 60 2.65 -3.63 13.40
CA ILE A 60 2.52 -2.17 13.42
C ILE A 60 3.57 -1.52 12.50
N GLY A 61 4.43 -2.32 11.88
CA GLY A 61 5.53 -1.87 11.03
C GLY A 61 5.17 -1.41 9.61
N GLN A 62 3.88 -1.25 9.28
CA GLN A 62 3.45 -0.83 7.94
C GLN A 62 4.03 0.53 7.53
N GLY A 63 4.16 1.45 8.50
CA GLY A 63 4.75 2.76 8.28
C GLY A 63 6.21 2.70 7.83
N ALA A 64 7.00 1.74 8.32
CA ALA A 64 8.39 1.55 7.92
C ALA A 64 8.53 1.26 6.43
N TYR A 65 7.71 0.34 5.91
CA TYR A 65 7.71 -0.03 4.50
C TYR A 65 7.15 1.08 3.60
N ALA A 66 6.09 1.77 4.05
CA ALA A 66 5.55 2.91 3.32
C ALA A 66 6.58 4.04 3.19
N LEU A 67 7.30 4.34 4.27
CA LEU A 67 8.38 5.32 4.28
C LEU A 67 9.54 4.91 3.37
N ALA A 68 10.00 3.66 3.47
CA ALA A 68 11.08 3.14 2.63
C ALA A 68 10.73 3.19 1.14
N GLY A 69 9.53 2.71 0.76
CA GLY A 69 9.06 2.75 -0.63
C GLY A 69 8.92 4.16 -1.17
N GLY A 70 8.39 5.08 -0.35
CA GLY A 70 8.26 6.49 -0.70
C GLY A 70 9.61 7.17 -0.97
N TYR A 71 10.59 6.97 -0.09
CA TYR A 71 11.94 7.52 -0.29
C TYR A 71 12.66 6.92 -1.50
N VAL A 72 12.58 5.59 -1.70
CA VAL A 72 13.18 4.95 -2.88
C VAL A 72 12.57 5.52 -4.17
N SER A 73 11.24 5.62 -4.23
CA SER A 73 10.57 6.19 -5.39
C SER A 73 10.99 7.65 -5.62
N ALA A 74 11.01 8.48 -4.56
CA ALA A 74 11.41 9.88 -4.65
C ALA A 74 12.86 10.03 -5.11
N ILE A 75 13.81 9.24 -4.60
CA ILE A 75 15.21 9.26 -5.00
C ILE A 75 15.37 8.87 -6.47
N LEU A 76 14.71 7.80 -6.92
CA LEU A 76 14.78 7.34 -8.30
C LEU A 76 14.23 8.40 -9.27
N MET A 77 13.18 9.11 -8.89
CA MET A 77 12.62 10.19 -9.71
C MET A 77 13.51 11.44 -9.74
N THR A 78 14.00 11.87 -8.57
CA THR A 78 14.71 13.18 -8.47
C THR A 78 16.18 13.09 -8.84
N GLN A 79 16.88 11.98 -8.50
CA GLN A 79 18.31 11.87 -8.75
C GLN A 79 18.65 11.12 -10.05
N TYR A 80 17.82 10.10 -10.39
CA TYR A 80 18.05 9.30 -11.60
C TYR A 80 17.12 9.66 -12.76
N GLY A 81 16.20 10.61 -12.57
CA GLY A 81 15.29 11.08 -13.62
C GLY A 81 14.35 9.99 -14.15
N MET A 82 14.10 8.92 -13.37
CA MET A 82 13.26 7.82 -13.80
C MET A 82 11.78 8.23 -13.82
N SER A 83 11.03 7.66 -14.78
CA SER A 83 9.60 7.89 -14.82
C SER A 83 8.90 7.31 -13.58
N PHE A 84 7.86 7.99 -13.10
CA PHE A 84 7.07 7.55 -11.94
C PHE A 84 6.60 6.09 -12.08
N TRP A 85 6.16 5.70 -13.26
CA TRP A 85 5.64 4.35 -13.54
C TRP A 85 6.70 3.25 -13.42
N ALA A 86 7.96 3.56 -13.75
CA ALA A 86 9.08 2.63 -13.57
C ALA A 86 9.52 2.55 -12.11
N THR A 87 9.38 3.63 -11.34
CA THR A 87 9.76 3.64 -9.91
C THR A 87 8.81 2.83 -9.03
N LEU A 88 7.52 2.70 -9.39
CA LEU A 88 6.56 1.92 -8.61
C LEU A 88 6.97 0.45 -8.43
N PRO A 89 7.24 -0.32 -9.51
CA PRO A 89 7.66 -1.72 -9.35
C PRO A 89 9.04 -1.84 -8.68
N LEU A 90 9.97 -0.90 -8.93
CA LEU A 90 11.29 -0.91 -8.30
C LEU A 90 11.21 -0.64 -6.80
N ALA A 91 10.44 0.36 -6.38
CA ALA A 91 10.20 0.64 -4.97
C ALA A 91 9.47 -0.53 -4.28
N GLY A 92 8.51 -1.15 -4.99
CA GLY A 92 7.83 -2.36 -4.51
C GLY A 92 8.80 -3.52 -4.32
N LEU A 93 9.67 -3.78 -5.29
CA LEU A 93 10.70 -4.82 -5.20
C LEU A 93 11.67 -4.57 -4.04
N PHE A 94 12.11 -3.32 -3.87
CA PHE A 94 12.94 -2.92 -2.75
C PHE A 94 12.25 -3.21 -1.41
N CYS A 95 10.97 -2.86 -1.28
CA CYS A 95 10.19 -3.16 -0.07
C CYS A 95 10.05 -4.66 0.18
N VAL A 96 9.92 -5.48 -0.86
CA VAL A 96 9.89 -6.95 -0.74
C VAL A 96 11.22 -7.47 -0.20
N VAL A 97 12.35 -7.03 -0.77
CA VAL A 97 13.69 -7.41 -0.29
C VAL A 97 13.88 -6.98 1.16
N LEU A 98 13.52 -5.74 1.49
CA LEU A 98 13.60 -5.21 2.85
C LEU A 98 12.73 -6.03 3.82
N ALA A 99 11.51 -6.39 3.40
CA ALA A 99 10.60 -7.20 4.20
C ALA A 99 11.13 -8.62 4.45
N ILE A 100 11.82 -9.22 3.49
CA ILE A 100 12.46 -10.52 3.66
C ILE A 100 13.63 -10.39 4.65
N LEU A 101 14.53 -9.43 4.44
CA LEU A 101 15.73 -9.26 5.27
C LEU A 101 15.39 -8.96 6.73
N ILE A 102 14.43 -8.08 6.99
CA ILE A 102 14.05 -7.65 8.33
C ILE A 102 12.95 -8.55 8.89
N GLY A 103 12.01 -8.96 8.05
CA GLY A 103 10.84 -9.74 8.46
C GLY A 103 11.20 -11.15 8.92
N LEU A 104 12.09 -11.88 8.23
CA LEU A 104 12.45 -13.23 8.60
C LEU A 104 12.98 -13.36 10.04
N PRO A 105 13.90 -12.51 10.53
CA PRO A 105 14.30 -12.53 11.95
C PRO A 105 13.15 -12.20 12.90
N ILE A 106 12.32 -11.21 12.54
CA ILE A 106 11.22 -10.72 13.38
C ILE A 106 10.09 -11.77 13.47
N LEU A 107 9.88 -12.56 12.45
CA LEU A 107 8.87 -13.63 12.44
C LEU A 107 9.11 -14.72 13.49
N ARG A 108 10.33 -14.83 14.05
CA ARG A 108 10.63 -15.75 15.16
C ARG A 108 10.02 -15.30 16.48
N LEU A 109 9.64 -14.02 16.59
CA LEU A 109 8.99 -13.47 17.77
C LEU A 109 7.49 -13.77 17.77
N ARG A 110 6.92 -13.95 18.97
CA ARG A 110 5.50 -14.28 19.15
C ARG A 110 4.80 -13.24 20.04
N GLY A 111 3.49 -13.12 19.85
CA GLY A 111 2.63 -12.30 20.69
C GLY A 111 3.02 -10.81 20.70
N VAL A 112 3.05 -10.23 21.90
CA VAL A 112 3.30 -8.79 22.13
C VAL A 112 4.70 -8.36 21.69
N TYR A 113 5.69 -9.23 21.81
CA TYR A 113 7.06 -8.92 21.39
C TYR A 113 7.18 -8.63 19.89
N PHE A 114 6.41 -9.34 19.07
CA PHE A 114 6.35 -9.09 17.62
C PHE A 114 5.78 -7.69 17.33
N ALA A 115 4.70 -7.29 18.01
CA ALA A 115 4.09 -5.98 17.85
C ALA A 115 5.04 -4.85 18.29
N MET A 116 5.74 -5.04 19.42
CA MET A 116 6.70 -4.05 19.95
C MET A 116 7.87 -3.85 18.98
N VAL A 117 8.48 -4.94 18.48
CA VAL A 117 9.62 -4.85 17.55
C VAL A 117 9.21 -4.21 16.22
N THR A 118 8.02 -4.52 15.70
CA THR A 118 7.53 -3.89 14.45
C THR A 118 7.21 -2.40 14.63
N LEU A 119 6.78 -1.97 15.81
CA LEU A 119 6.62 -0.56 16.14
C LEU A 119 7.98 0.15 16.20
N VAL A 120 8.95 -0.44 16.91
CA VAL A 120 10.32 0.10 16.97
C VAL A 120 10.95 0.17 15.58
N LEU A 121 10.69 -0.82 14.71
CA LEU A 121 11.16 -0.79 13.31
C LEU A 121 10.70 0.46 12.59
N THR A 122 9.44 0.87 12.76
CA THR A 122 8.93 2.10 12.13
C THR A 122 9.72 3.32 12.60
N GLU A 123 10.02 3.42 13.90
CA GLU A 123 10.81 4.52 14.44
C GLU A 123 12.27 4.50 13.98
N VAL A 124 12.89 3.30 13.95
CA VAL A 124 14.25 3.15 13.43
C VAL A 124 14.34 3.60 11.96
N MET A 125 13.38 3.20 11.13
CA MET A 125 13.33 3.62 9.73
C MET A 125 13.12 5.14 9.58
N ARG A 126 12.31 5.74 10.45
CA ARG A 126 12.13 7.20 10.50
C ARG A 126 13.42 7.92 10.87
N LEU A 127 14.11 7.46 11.90
CA LEU A 127 15.40 8.03 12.32
C LEU A 127 16.49 7.82 11.26
N ALA A 128 16.53 6.66 10.62
CA ALA A 128 17.44 6.41 9.50
C ALA A 128 17.19 7.38 8.34
N ALA A 129 15.92 7.62 8.00
CA ALA A 129 15.56 8.60 6.97
C ALA A 129 15.99 10.03 7.34
N LEU A 130 16.01 10.38 8.61
CA LEU A 130 16.51 11.70 9.07
C LEU A 130 18.04 11.80 9.07
N ALA A 131 18.74 10.68 9.32
CA ALA A 131 20.19 10.64 9.46
C ALA A 131 20.94 10.53 8.12
N VAL A 132 20.34 9.89 7.12
CA VAL A 132 20.99 9.63 5.83
C VAL A 132 20.96 10.89 4.95
N PRO A 133 22.11 11.37 4.43
CA PRO A 133 22.16 12.61 3.65
C PRO A 133 21.35 12.58 2.34
N ILE A 134 21.23 11.40 1.70
CA ILE A 134 20.51 11.22 0.42
C ILE A 134 19.00 11.50 0.54
N THR A 135 18.44 11.37 1.74
CA THR A 135 17.04 11.64 2.04
C THR A 135 16.80 13.12 2.39
N GLN A 136 17.86 13.93 2.45
CA GLN A 136 17.85 15.35 2.87
C GLN A 136 17.35 15.59 4.30
N GLY A 137 17.37 14.56 5.14
CA GLY A 137 17.06 14.65 6.56
C GLY A 137 15.67 15.21 6.87
N ALA A 138 15.60 16.16 7.79
CA ALA A 138 14.34 16.78 8.22
C ALA A 138 13.64 17.62 7.14
N LYS A 139 14.37 18.09 6.12
CA LYS A 139 13.81 18.85 5.00
C LYS A 139 13.00 17.96 4.07
N GLY A 140 13.39 16.69 3.94
CA GLY A 140 12.80 15.73 3.01
C GLY A 140 13.13 16.06 1.55
N ILE A 141 12.80 15.13 0.65
CA ILE A 141 13.00 15.30 -0.79
C ILE A 141 11.90 16.19 -1.35
N THR A 142 12.31 17.35 -1.88
CA THR A 142 11.42 18.33 -2.50
C THR A 142 11.49 18.22 -4.02
N SER A 143 10.56 18.87 -4.71
CA SER A 143 10.53 18.96 -6.19
C SER A 143 10.43 17.61 -6.90
N ILE A 144 9.63 16.69 -6.31
CA ILE A 144 9.33 15.42 -6.96
C ILE A 144 8.45 15.71 -8.19
N PRO A 145 8.86 15.28 -9.41
CA PRO A 145 8.10 15.54 -10.62
C PRO A 145 6.72 14.85 -10.57
N LEU A 146 5.74 15.45 -11.21
CA LEU A 146 4.41 14.84 -11.35
C LEU A 146 4.48 13.57 -12.20
N PRO A 147 3.58 12.60 -11.99
CA PRO A 147 3.49 11.43 -12.86
C PRO A 147 3.20 11.85 -14.29
N GLY A 148 4.13 11.53 -15.21
CA GLY A 148 3.96 11.74 -16.64
C GLY A 148 3.00 10.73 -17.26
N GLU A 149 2.83 10.80 -18.57
CA GLU A 149 1.99 9.85 -19.31
C GLU A 149 2.51 8.40 -19.21
N LEU A 150 1.57 7.47 -19.12
CA LEU A 150 1.85 6.04 -19.31
C LEU A 150 1.33 5.64 -20.68
N SER A 151 2.25 5.46 -21.64
CA SER A 151 1.94 4.89 -22.94
C SER A 151 2.40 3.43 -23.01
N VAL A 152 1.50 2.53 -23.38
CA VAL A 152 1.77 1.11 -23.60
C VAL A 152 1.42 0.79 -25.05
N PHE A 153 2.40 0.31 -25.82
CA PHE A 153 2.23 0.03 -27.25
C PHE A 153 1.69 1.21 -28.09
N GLY A 154 2.06 2.46 -27.73
CA GLY A 154 1.62 3.65 -28.46
C GLY A 154 0.20 4.16 -28.11
N ILE A 155 -0.46 3.51 -27.15
CA ILE A 155 -1.75 3.97 -26.63
C ILE A 155 -1.51 4.59 -25.25
N THR A 156 -1.89 5.85 -25.06
CA THR A 156 -1.85 6.52 -23.75
C THR A 156 -2.93 5.93 -22.86
N VAL A 157 -2.51 5.11 -21.88
CA VAL A 157 -3.42 4.50 -20.89
C VAL A 157 -3.74 5.48 -19.77
N ILE A 158 -2.74 6.27 -19.36
CA ILE A 158 -2.89 7.27 -18.31
C ILE A 158 -2.31 8.59 -18.86
N PRO A 159 -3.09 9.67 -18.89
CA PRO A 159 -2.61 10.97 -19.34
C PRO A 159 -1.61 11.55 -18.35
N ASP A 160 -0.77 12.46 -18.83
CA ASP A 160 0.13 13.24 -17.99
C ASP A 160 -0.68 14.08 -16.98
N PHE A 161 -0.33 13.95 -15.70
CA PHE A 161 -1.04 14.68 -14.65
C PHE A 161 -0.79 16.19 -14.71
N SER A 162 0.26 16.63 -15.37
CA SER A 162 0.54 18.06 -15.61
C SER A 162 -0.46 18.69 -16.59
N THR A 163 -1.05 17.89 -17.48
CA THR A 163 -2.02 18.36 -18.48
C THR A 163 -3.46 18.37 -17.99
N LEU A 164 -3.73 17.73 -16.82
CA LEU A 164 -5.06 17.74 -16.22
C LEU A 164 -5.39 19.10 -15.65
N ALA A 165 -6.64 19.54 -15.83
CA ALA A 165 -7.16 20.79 -15.24
C ALA A 165 -6.95 20.86 -13.72
N ASN A 166 -6.91 19.70 -13.05
CA ASN A 166 -6.58 19.58 -11.65
C ASN A 166 -5.76 18.28 -11.40
N PRO A 167 -4.45 18.37 -11.18
CA PRO A 167 -3.61 17.20 -10.91
C PRO A 167 -4.06 16.33 -9.73
N LYS A 168 -4.78 16.93 -8.74
CA LYS A 168 -5.30 16.22 -7.56
C LYS A 168 -6.29 15.09 -7.94
N ILE A 169 -7.02 15.23 -9.06
CA ILE A 169 -7.94 14.20 -9.56
C ILE A 169 -7.16 12.95 -10.00
N GLY A 170 -6.04 13.15 -10.69
CA GLY A 170 -5.16 12.07 -11.13
C GLY A 170 -4.64 11.24 -9.95
N PHE A 171 -4.15 11.91 -8.89
CA PHE A 171 -3.72 11.24 -7.67
C PHE A 171 -4.84 10.48 -6.97
N TYR A 172 -6.05 11.05 -6.94
CA TYR A 172 -7.22 10.37 -6.38
C TYR A 172 -7.54 9.08 -7.13
N TRP A 173 -7.66 9.13 -8.45
CA TRP A 173 -7.94 7.94 -9.26
C TRP A 173 -6.84 6.88 -9.13
N MET A 174 -5.58 7.29 -9.10
CA MET A 174 -4.46 6.39 -8.90
C MET A 174 -4.53 5.71 -7.52
N ALA A 175 -4.76 6.46 -6.44
CA ALA A 175 -4.86 5.92 -5.08
C ALA A 175 -6.04 4.94 -4.93
N VAL A 176 -7.19 5.29 -5.50
CA VAL A 176 -8.38 4.43 -5.50
C VAL A 176 -8.13 3.15 -6.31
N THR A 177 -7.49 3.25 -7.48
CA THR A 177 -7.15 2.07 -8.29
C THR A 177 -6.20 1.14 -7.52
N MET A 178 -5.16 1.68 -6.89
CA MET A 178 -4.25 0.91 -6.06
C MET A 178 -4.97 0.27 -4.86
N MET A 179 -5.89 0.99 -4.23
CA MET A 179 -6.72 0.46 -3.16
C MET A 179 -7.57 -0.73 -3.64
N VAL A 180 -8.26 -0.60 -4.77
CA VAL A 180 -9.08 -1.68 -5.33
C VAL A 180 -8.22 -2.90 -5.67
N ILE A 181 -7.06 -2.71 -6.28
CA ILE A 181 -6.11 -3.80 -6.59
C ILE A 181 -5.65 -4.48 -5.29
N ALA A 182 -5.25 -3.71 -4.28
CA ALA A 182 -4.80 -4.25 -2.99
C ALA A 182 -5.91 -5.09 -2.32
N TYR A 183 -7.14 -4.60 -2.28
CA TYR A 183 -8.28 -5.36 -1.73
C TYR A 183 -8.63 -6.60 -2.56
N ALA A 184 -8.54 -6.53 -3.89
CA ALA A 184 -8.75 -7.68 -4.75
C ALA A 184 -7.70 -8.78 -4.50
N VAL A 185 -6.42 -8.39 -4.36
CA VAL A 185 -5.34 -9.32 -4.00
C VAL A 185 -5.56 -9.93 -2.62
N LEU A 186 -5.90 -9.11 -1.63
CA LEU A 186 -6.22 -9.58 -0.27
C LEU A 186 -7.39 -10.57 -0.27
N TRP A 187 -8.47 -10.22 -0.96
CA TRP A 187 -9.62 -11.12 -1.08
C TRP A 187 -9.24 -12.46 -1.71
N ARG A 188 -8.38 -12.43 -2.73
CA ARG A 188 -7.88 -13.66 -3.36
C ARG A 188 -7.01 -14.49 -2.42
N ILE A 189 -6.13 -13.84 -1.63
CA ILE A 189 -5.27 -14.54 -0.65
C ILE A 189 -6.14 -15.19 0.43
N VAL A 190 -7.07 -14.44 1.03
CA VAL A 190 -7.92 -14.92 2.12
C VAL A 190 -8.82 -16.08 1.70
N ASN A 191 -9.33 -16.06 0.47
CA ASN A 191 -10.16 -17.14 -0.07
C ASN A 191 -9.36 -18.28 -0.73
N SER A 192 -8.03 -18.25 -0.66
CA SER A 192 -7.15 -19.30 -1.14
C SER A 192 -6.91 -20.38 -0.07
N ARG A 193 -6.30 -21.50 -0.46
CA ARG A 193 -5.84 -22.55 0.48
C ARG A 193 -4.92 -21.97 1.56
N LEU A 194 -4.05 -21.01 1.20
CA LEU A 194 -3.17 -20.32 2.15
C LEU A 194 -3.96 -19.53 3.20
N GLY A 195 -5.02 -18.84 2.80
CA GLY A 195 -5.87 -18.09 3.74
C GLY A 195 -6.55 -19.00 4.77
N HIS A 196 -7.02 -20.16 4.35
CA HIS A 196 -7.61 -21.14 5.29
C HIS A 196 -6.56 -21.71 6.27
N LEU A 197 -5.34 -21.99 5.79
CA LEU A 197 -4.22 -22.41 6.65
C LEU A 197 -3.84 -21.31 7.65
N CYS A 198 -3.74 -20.07 7.22
CA CYS A 198 -3.47 -18.94 8.11
C CYS A 198 -4.53 -18.80 9.22
N ARG A 199 -5.80 -19.02 8.89
CA ARG A 199 -6.89 -18.96 9.88
C ARG A 199 -6.82 -20.11 10.88
N SER A 200 -6.42 -21.31 10.48
CA SER A 200 -6.23 -22.44 11.41
C SER A 200 -5.07 -22.16 12.38
N LEU A 201 -3.98 -21.56 11.91
CA LEU A 201 -2.86 -21.15 12.76
C LEU A 201 -3.25 -20.08 13.79
N GLN A 202 -4.11 -19.13 13.40
CA GLN A 202 -4.63 -18.11 14.32
C GLN A 202 -5.44 -18.71 15.46
N GLN A 203 -6.26 -19.74 15.17
CA GLN A 203 -7.14 -20.35 16.16
C GLN A 203 -6.38 -21.21 17.17
N ASN A 204 -5.48 -22.08 16.71
CA ASN A 204 -4.64 -22.90 17.56
C ASN A 204 -3.42 -23.44 16.79
N GLU A 205 -2.25 -22.90 17.10
CA GLU A 205 -0.97 -23.28 16.46
C GLU A 205 -0.58 -24.75 16.79
N GLU A 206 -0.87 -25.22 18.01
CA GLU A 206 -0.54 -26.59 18.42
C GLU A 206 -1.43 -27.63 17.70
N LEU A 207 -2.72 -27.36 17.58
CA LEU A 207 -3.63 -28.20 16.81
C LEU A 207 -3.30 -28.21 15.32
N ALA A 208 -2.92 -27.08 14.75
CA ALA A 208 -2.51 -27.00 13.36
C ALA A 208 -1.25 -27.83 13.10
N SER A 209 -0.28 -27.84 14.02
CA SER A 209 0.93 -28.65 13.91
C SER A 209 0.65 -30.14 14.02
N SER A 210 -0.30 -30.55 14.86
CA SER A 210 -0.67 -31.97 15.05
C SER A 210 -1.30 -32.62 13.81
N ILE A 211 -1.89 -31.83 12.93
CA ILE A 211 -2.45 -32.27 11.62
C ILE A 211 -1.46 -32.09 10.46
N GLY A 212 -0.18 -31.84 10.75
CA GLY A 212 0.90 -31.81 9.76
C GLY A 212 1.13 -30.46 9.07
N VAL A 213 0.56 -29.35 9.58
CA VAL A 213 0.89 -28.00 9.09
C VAL A 213 2.24 -27.57 9.60
N ASN A 214 3.17 -27.26 8.70
CA ASN A 214 4.47 -26.71 9.09
C ASN A 214 4.28 -25.28 9.61
N THR A 215 4.58 -25.08 10.89
CA THR A 215 4.42 -23.80 11.62
C THR A 215 5.71 -22.98 11.70
N ALA A 216 6.83 -23.48 11.10
CA ALA A 216 8.15 -22.83 11.12
C ALA A 216 8.33 -21.88 9.93
#